data_56a8781dc4c8cda28a8955368086e1b6
#
_entry.id   56a8781dc4c8cda28a8955368086e1b6
#
_cell.length_a   1.000
_cell.length_b   1.000
_cell.length_c   1.000
_cell.angle_alpha   90.00
_cell.angle_beta   90.00
_cell.angle_gamma   90.00
#
_symmetry.space_group_name_H-M   'P 1'
#
loop_
_entity.id
_entity.type
_entity.pdbx_description
1 polymer ?
#
loop_
_entity_poly.entity_id
_entity_poly.type
_entity_poly.pdbx_seq_one_letter_code
_entity_poly.pdbx_strand_id
1 'polypeptide(L)'
;MSDPLRTAHTFELDPATLGEIRALLDDAFDGHFSEEDWAHGLGGVHVLVRDRAGALVAHGSVIQRRLTHAGHSYRVGYVEAVAVRPDRRRDGLGGRVMEVLERVVGRAYDVGALSASEAGSRLYLSRGWHQWEGRVEVLSPDGVVRLPEEEGSTFLWPVPDRELPSAEDALIFDWRDGDVL
;
A
#
# COMPACT_ATOMS: atom_id res chain seq x y z
N MET A 1 -18.55 -19.30 7.60
CA MET A 1 -17.14 -19.65 7.26
C MET A 1 -16.61 -18.52 6.39
N SER A 2 -15.49 -17.93 6.79
CA SER A 2 -14.85 -16.81 6.06
C SER A 2 -14.11 -17.31 4.82
N ASP A 3 -13.99 -16.45 3.80
CA ASP A 3 -13.23 -16.71 2.59
C ASP A 3 -11.74 -17.00 2.93
N PRO A 4 -11.08 -17.99 2.30
CA PRO A 4 -9.67 -18.30 2.56
C PRO A 4 -8.76 -17.13 2.25
N LEU A 5 -7.78 -16.91 3.13
CA LEU A 5 -6.76 -15.88 2.98
C LEU A 5 -5.37 -16.54 2.96
N ARG A 6 -4.54 -16.14 2.00
CA ARG A 6 -3.16 -16.59 1.85
C ARG A 6 -2.23 -15.38 1.76
N THR A 7 -1.03 -15.50 2.33
CA THR A 7 0.09 -14.61 2.06
C THR A 7 1.14 -15.32 1.22
N ALA A 8 1.79 -14.59 0.32
CA ALA A 8 2.91 -15.09 -0.47
C ALA A 8 3.81 -13.92 -0.87
N HIS A 9 5.12 -14.14 -0.95
CA HIS A 9 6.00 -13.17 -1.58
C HIS A 9 5.86 -13.25 -3.11
N THR A 10 6.13 -12.17 -3.83
CA THR A 10 6.00 -12.13 -5.30
C THR A 10 6.67 -13.33 -5.99
N PHE A 11 7.87 -13.76 -5.54
CA PHE A 11 8.59 -14.88 -6.15
C PHE A 11 7.90 -16.25 -5.98
N GLU A 12 6.98 -16.36 -5.04
CA GLU A 12 6.19 -17.59 -4.77
C GLU A 12 4.91 -17.68 -5.60
N LEU A 13 4.58 -16.60 -6.33
CA LEU A 13 3.38 -16.50 -7.15
C LEU A 13 3.69 -16.98 -8.57
N ASP A 14 2.87 -17.91 -9.06
CA ASP A 14 2.96 -18.33 -10.45
C ASP A 14 2.36 -17.28 -11.41
N PRO A 15 2.69 -17.34 -12.72
CA PRO A 15 2.19 -16.39 -13.70
C PRO A 15 0.66 -16.32 -13.79
N ALA A 16 -0.04 -17.43 -13.53
CA ALA A 16 -1.50 -17.46 -13.55
C ALA A 16 -2.08 -16.66 -12.39
N THR A 17 -1.55 -16.83 -11.18
CA THR A 17 -1.96 -16.06 -10.00
C THR A 17 -1.63 -14.56 -10.16
N LEU A 18 -0.47 -14.21 -10.73
CA LEU A 18 -0.13 -12.81 -11.05
C LEU A 18 -1.12 -12.22 -12.06
N GLY A 19 -1.52 -12.98 -13.07
CA GLY A 19 -2.55 -12.58 -14.03
C GLY A 19 -3.93 -12.36 -13.39
N GLU A 20 -4.32 -13.19 -12.43
CA GLU A 20 -5.57 -13.00 -11.65
C GLU A 20 -5.52 -11.73 -10.79
N ILE A 21 -4.37 -11.44 -10.17
CA ILE A 21 -4.19 -10.20 -9.40
C ILE A 21 -4.32 -8.99 -10.32
N ARG A 22 -3.62 -9.01 -11.47
CA ARG A 22 -3.69 -7.91 -12.44
C ARG A 22 -5.12 -7.68 -12.93
N ALA A 23 -5.84 -8.73 -13.28
CA ALA A 23 -7.24 -8.62 -13.71
C ALA A 23 -8.16 -8.05 -12.61
N LEU A 24 -7.95 -8.43 -11.35
CA LEU A 24 -8.68 -7.85 -10.22
C LEU A 24 -8.41 -6.36 -10.07
N LEU A 25 -7.15 -5.93 -10.23
CA LEU A 25 -6.75 -4.53 -10.12
C LEU A 25 -7.32 -3.70 -11.29
N ASP A 26 -7.21 -4.21 -12.52
CA ASP A 26 -7.79 -3.56 -13.70
C ASP A 26 -9.30 -3.33 -13.54
N ASP A 27 -10.04 -4.33 -13.01
CA ASP A 27 -11.48 -4.23 -12.73
C ASP A 27 -11.78 -3.25 -11.57
N ALA A 28 -10.98 -3.30 -10.51
CA ALA A 28 -11.19 -2.48 -9.32
C ALA A 28 -10.89 -0.99 -9.53
N PHE A 29 -9.99 -0.68 -10.46
CA PHE A 29 -9.55 0.68 -10.80
C PHE A 29 -10.09 1.15 -12.17
N ASP A 30 -11.15 0.50 -12.69
CA ASP A 30 -11.83 0.88 -13.93
C ASP A 30 -10.89 1.00 -15.14
N GLY A 31 -9.84 0.16 -15.21
CA GLY A 31 -8.84 0.15 -16.27
C GLY A 31 -7.79 1.27 -16.20
N HIS A 32 -7.76 2.03 -15.11
CA HIS A 32 -6.77 3.10 -14.89
C HIS A 32 -5.51 2.63 -14.14
N PHE A 33 -5.31 1.30 -13.99
CA PHE A 33 -4.15 0.72 -13.33
C PHE A 33 -3.02 0.53 -14.34
N SER A 34 -1.97 1.36 -14.27
CA SER A 34 -0.86 1.40 -15.23
C SER A 34 0.11 0.21 -15.09
N GLU A 35 1.08 0.11 -16.02
CA GLU A 35 2.17 -0.86 -15.90
C GLU A 35 3.14 -0.48 -14.78
N GLU A 36 3.33 0.82 -14.56
CA GLU A 36 4.13 1.34 -13.46
C GLU A 36 3.48 1.00 -12.11
N ASP A 37 2.18 1.24 -11.93
CA ASP A 37 1.43 0.86 -10.73
C ASP A 37 1.53 -0.65 -10.46
N TRP A 38 1.45 -1.46 -11.52
CA TRP A 38 1.67 -2.89 -11.43
C TRP A 38 3.06 -3.23 -10.90
N ALA A 39 4.10 -2.62 -11.49
CA ALA A 39 5.48 -2.83 -11.08
C ALA A 39 5.72 -2.41 -9.62
N HIS A 40 5.06 -1.35 -9.15
CA HIS A 40 5.15 -0.86 -7.78
C HIS A 40 4.62 -1.86 -6.75
N GLY A 41 3.62 -2.64 -7.10
CA GLY A 41 3.05 -3.67 -6.21
C GLY A 41 3.89 -4.94 -6.07
N LEU A 42 4.94 -5.10 -6.90
CA LEU A 42 5.77 -6.31 -6.96
C LEU A 42 7.01 -6.23 -6.06
N GLY A 43 7.60 -7.39 -5.77
CA GLY A 43 8.82 -7.49 -4.97
C GLY A 43 8.59 -7.56 -3.46
N GLY A 44 7.35 -7.66 -3.02
CA GLY A 44 6.97 -7.70 -1.62
C GLY A 44 6.05 -8.87 -1.25
N VAL A 45 5.34 -8.70 -0.15
CA VAL A 45 4.38 -9.67 0.37
C VAL A 45 2.98 -9.32 -0.12
N HIS A 46 2.33 -10.27 -0.76
CA HIS A 46 0.95 -10.18 -1.22
C HIS A 46 -0.02 -10.86 -0.23
N VAL A 47 -1.19 -10.30 -0.09
CA VAL A 47 -2.34 -10.88 0.60
C VAL A 47 -3.41 -11.18 -0.45
N LEU A 48 -3.82 -12.43 -0.54
CA LEU A 48 -4.82 -12.90 -1.48
C LEU A 48 -6.01 -13.47 -0.71
N VAL A 49 -7.20 -12.99 -1.04
CA VAL A 49 -8.45 -13.56 -0.53
C VAL A 49 -9.22 -14.18 -1.68
N ARG A 50 -9.54 -15.47 -1.55
CA ARG A 50 -10.33 -16.21 -2.53
C ARG A 50 -11.71 -16.52 -1.98
N ASP A 51 -12.72 -16.55 -2.84
CA ASP A 51 -14.04 -17.03 -2.46
C ASP A 51 -14.08 -18.58 -2.40
N ARG A 52 -15.25 -19.13 -2.08
CA ARG A 52 -15.44 -20.60 -1.98
C ARG A 52 -15.29 -21.33 -3.31
N ALA A 53 -15.47 -20.63 -4.42
CA ALA A 53 -15.27 -21.16 -5.77
C ALA A 53 -13.79 -21.08 -6.21
N GLY A 54 -12.93 -20.48 -5.38
CA GLY A 54 -11.50 -20.32 -5.65
C GLY A 54 -11.14 -19.03 -6.40
N ALA A 55 -12.12 -18.18 -6.76
CA ALA A 55 -11.87 -16.93 -7.46
C ALA A 55 -11.23 -15.89 -6.53
N LEU A 56 -10.26 -15.13 -7.01
CA LEU A 56 -9.64 -14.03 -6.29
C LEU A 56 -10.66 -12.88 -6.12
N VAL A 57 -10.89 -12.45 -4.90
CA VAL A 57 -11.90 -11.42 -4.57
C VAL A 57 -11.34 -10.20 -3.85
N ALA A 58 -10.16 -10.31 -3.26
CA ALA A 58 -9.46 -9.16 -2.71
C ALA A 58 -7.94 -9.41 -2.71
N HIS A 59 -7.20 -8.32 -2.82
CA HIS A 59 -5.75 -8.28 -2.87
C HIS A 59 -5.23 -7.05 -2.14
N GLY A 60 -3.98 -7.09 -1.74
CA GLY A 60 -3.13 -5.98 -1.34
C GLY A 60 -1.71 -6.47 -1.22
N SER A 61 -0.75 -5.58 -1.40
CA SER A 61 0.66 -5.91 -1.19
C SER A 61 1.33 -4.91 -0.27
N VAL A 62 2.45 -5.31 0.32
CA VAL A 62 3.36 -4.42 1.02
C VAL A 62 4.76 -4.65 0.47
N ILE A 63 5.37 -3.56 0.04
CA ILE A 63 6.74 -3.52 -0.47
C ILE A 63 7.61 -2.69 0.46
N GLN A 64 8.93 -2.87 0.38
CA GLN A 64 9.85 -2.01 1.10
C GLN A 64 10.17 -0.75 0.29
N ARG A 65 9.96 0.40 0.93
CA ARG A 65 10.47 1.69 0.43
C ARG A 65 11.39 2.33 1.46
N ARG A 66 12.08 3.38 1.05
CA ARG A 66 12.85 4.25 1.93
C ARG A 66 12.19 5.61 2.05
N LEU A 67 12.22 6.11 3.27
CA LEU A 67 11.76 7.43 3.64
C LEU A 67 12.85 8.10 4.46
N THR A 68 13.24 9.31 4.09
CA THR A 68 14.09 10.16 4.92
C THR A 68 13.24 11.26 5.56
N HIS A 69 13.42 11.48 6.86
CA HIS A 69 12.75 12.53 7.61
C HIS A 69 13.66 13.03 8.73
N ALA A 70 13.83 14.33 8.86
CA ALA A 70 14.70 14.95 9.88
C ALA A 70 16.11 14.30 9.98
N GLY A 71 16.70 13.96 8.83
CA GLY A 71 18.03 13.33 8.74
C GLY A 71 18.07 11.83 9.08
N HIS A 72 16.94 11.19 9.37
CA HIS A 72 16.85 9.75 9.62
C HIS A 72 16.24 9.02 8.42
N SER A 73 16.77 7.81 8.12
CA SER A 73 16.23 6.93 7.09
C SER A 73 15.39 5.83 7.72
N TYR A 74 14.14 5.72 7.29
CA TYR A 74 13.18 4.72 7.74
C TYR A 74 13.03 3.60 6.69
N ARG A 75 12.89 2.37 7.16
CA ARG A 75 12.37 1.26 6.35
C ARG A 75 10.86 1.35 6.38
N VAL A 76 10.27 1.62 5.25
CA VAL A 76 8.83 1.79 5.12
C VAL A 76 8.21 0.51 4.57
N GLY A 77 7.19 -0.01 5.26
CA GLY A 77 6.28 -0.97 4.67
C GLY A 77 5.22 -0.19 3.88
N TYR A 78 5.44 -0.03 2.58
CA TYR A 78 4.54 0.73 1.72
C TYR A 78 3.45 -0.18 1.19
N VAL A 79 2.19 0.15 1.48
CA VAL A 79 1.03 -0.64 1.07
C VAL A 79 0.59 -0.23 -0.32
N GLU A 80 0.47 -1.21 -1.20
CA GLU A 80 0.16 -1.05 -2.62
C GLU A 80 -1.03 -1.91 -3.03
N ALA A 81 -1.70 -1.49 -4.10
CA ALA A 81 -2.62 -2.31 -4.87
C ALA A 81 -3.70 -2.99 -4.02
N VAL A 82 -4.25 -2.27 -3.05
CA VAL A 82 -5.37 -2.75 -2.23
C VAL A 82 -6.65 -2.67 -3.04
N ALA A 83 -7.21 -3.82 -3.37
CA ALA A 83 -8.41 -3.93 -4.18
C ALA A 83 -9.37 -4.98 -3.62
N VAL A 84 -10.65 -4.72 -3.80
CA VAL A 84 -11.75 -5.65 -3.56
C VAL A 84 -12.64 -5.65 -4.80
N ARG A 85 -12.94 -6.87 -5.31
CA ARG A 85 -13.83 -7.05 -6.46
C ARG A 85 -15.13 -6.25 -6.25
N PRO A 86 -15.62 -5.50 -7.26
CA PRO A 86 -16.72 -4.56 -7.09
C PRO A 86 -17.97 -5.15 -6.45
N ASP A 87 -18.35 -6.38 -6.82
CA ASP A 87 -19.52 -7.10 -6.30
C ASP A 87 -19.35 -7.62 -4.85
N ARG A 88 -18.11 -7.56 -4.32
CA ARG A 88 -17.75 -8.02 -2.97
C ARG A 88 -17.33 -6.86 -2.05
N ARG A 89 -17.50 -5.62 -2.52
CA ARG A 89 -17.27 -4.44 -1.68
C ARG A 89 -18.25 -4.41 -0.51
N ARG A 90 -17.82 -3.84 0.63
CA ARG A 90 -18.55 -3.77 1.91
C ARG A 90 -18.73 -5.11 2.66
N ASP A 91 -18.12 -6.18 2.19
CA ASP A 91 -18.05 -7.49 2.88
C ASP A 91 -16.92 -7.56 3.94
N GLY A 92 -16.24 -6.44 4.21
CA GLY A 92 -15.12 -6.38 5.15
C GLY A 92 -13.80 -6.94 4.62
N LEU A 93 -13.73 -7.33 3.33
CA LEU A 93 -12.54 -7.97 2.74
C LEU A 93 -11.32 -7.05 2.74
N GLY A 94 -11.49 -5.75 2.42
CA GLY A 94 -10.40 -4.77 2.50
C GLY A 94 -9.81 -4.66 3.91
N GLY A 95 -10.65 -4.65 4.93
CA GLY A 95 -10.20 -4.66 6.33
C GLY A 95 -9.39 -5.90 6.69
N ARG A 96 -9.78 -7.08 6.18
CA ARG A 96 -9.04 -8.34 6.38
C ARG A 96 -7.69 -8.35 5.67
N VAL A 97 -7.61 -7.79 4.47
CA VAL A 97 -6.34 -7.60 3.75
C VAL A 97 -5.43 -6.68 4.57
N MET A 98 -5.92 -5.52 4.97
CA MET A 98 -5.15 -4.55 5.75
C MET A 98 -4.65 -5.10 7.08
N GLU A 99 -5.47 -5.86 7.81
CA GLU A 99 -5.05 -6.49 9.07
C GLU A 99 -3.78 -7.35 8.91
N VAL A 100 -3.67 -8.04 7.80
CA VAL A 100 -2.48 -8.87 7.52
C VAL A 100 -1.29 -8.01 7.10
N LEU A 101 -1.50 -7.02 6.22
CA LEU A 101 -0.45 -6.10 5.79
C LEU A 101 0.11 -5.29 6.98
N GLU A 102 -0.74 -4.77 7.86
CA GLU A 102 -0.35 -4.07 9.09
C GLU A 102 0.48 -4.96 10.02
N ARG A 103 0.15 -6.25 10.11
CA ARG A 103 0.95 -7.22 10.88
C ARG A 103 2.35 -7.42 10.27
N VAL A 104 2.46 -7.44 8.93
CA VAL A 104 3.74 -7.50 8.23
C VAL A 104 4.53 -6.23 8.51
N VAL A 105 3.89 -5.07 8.36
CA VAL A 105 4.52 -3.76 8.63
C VAL A 105 5.04 -3.70 10.08
N GLY A 106 4.21 -4.04 11.05
CA GLY A 106 4.58 -3.99 12.46
C GLY A 106 5.74 -4.91 12.86
N ARG A 107 6.04 -5.95 12.06
CA ARG A 107 7.12 -6.90 12.35
C ARG A 107 8.40 -6.64 11.58
N ALA A 108 8.32 -5.99 10.41
CA ALA A 108 9.45 -5.91 9.49
C ALA A 108 9.93 -4.48 9.22
N TYR A 109 9.13 -3.46 9.53
CA TYR A 109 9.38 -2.08 9.11
C TYR A 109 9.40 -1.12 10.29
N ASP A 110 9.83 0.10 10.04
CA ASP A 110 9.90 1.17 11.05
C ASP A 110 8.61 2.00 11.08
N VAL A 111 7.90 2.06 9.95
CA VAL A 111 6.64 2.77 9.75
C VAL A 111 5.90 2.18 8.55
N GLY A 112 4.57 2.21 8.59
CA GLY A 112 3.74 1.96 7.40
C GLY A 112 3.46 3.25 6.64
N ALA A 113 3.36 3.18 5.32
CA ALA A 113 2.90 4.31 4.51
C ALA A 113 2.03 3.82 3.34
N LEU A 114 1.19 4.68 2.83
CA LEU A 114 0.42 4.50 1.59
C LEU A 114 -0.05 5.87 1.07
N SER A 115 -0.39 5.94 -0.22
CA SER A 115 -1.22 6.99 -0.77
C SER A 115 -2.65 6.48 -0.96
N ALA A 116 -3.64 7.25 -0.54
CA ALA A 116 -5.04 6.85 -0.52
C ALA A 116 -5.89 7.73 -1.43
N SER A 117 -6.70 7.09 -2.26
CA SER A 117 -7.83 7.79 -2.89
C SER A 117 -8.83 8.26 -1.83
N GLU A 118 -9.62 9.28 -2.15
CA GLU A 118 -10.68 9.77 -1.27
C GLU A 118 -11.65 8.65 -0.82
N ALA A 119 -11.96 7.73 -1.71
CA ALA A 119 -12.82 6.58 -1.41
C ALA A 119 -12.18 5.59 -0.42
N GLY A 120 -10.85 5.43 -0.47
CA GLY A 120 -10.09 4.53 0.40
C GLY A 120 -9.81 5.09 1.79
N SER A 121 -9.73 6.41 1.94
CA SER A 121 -9.29 7.10 3.16
C SER A 121 -10.07 6.66 4.42
N ARG A 122 -11.38 6.42 4.29
CA ARG A 122 -12.22 5.97 5.43
C ARG A 122 -11.80 4.61 5.98
N LEU A 123 -11.36 3.70 5.11
CA LEU A 123 -10.87 2.39 5.53
C LEU A 123 -9.63 2.57 6.40
N TYR A 124 -8.66 3.34 5.94
CA TYR A 124 -7.38 3.54 6.61
C TYR A 124 -7.55 4.29 7.93
N LEU A 125 -8.31 5.39 7.96
CA LEU A 125 -8.63 6.11 9.19
C LEU A 125 -9.27 5.21 10.25
N SER A 126 -10.23 4.36 9.85
CA SER A 126 -10.90 3.42 10.77
C SER A 126 -9.97 2.36 11.36
N ARG A 127 -8.78 2.18 10.78
CA ARG A 127 -7.76 1.21 11.19
C ARG A 127 -6.58 1.84 11.94
N GLY A 128 -6.66 3.14 12.25
CA GLY A 128 -5.60 3.84 12.98
C GLY A 128 -4.44 4.34 12.11
N TRP A 129 -4.63 4.42 10.81
CA TRP A 129 -3.74 5.17 9.94
C TRP A 129 -3.96 6.66 10.14
N HIS A 130 -2.88 7.43 10.12
CA HIS A 130 -2.88 8.88 10.31
C HIS A 130 -2.62 9.56 8.97
N GLN A 131 -3.54 10.44 8.56
CA GLN A 131 -3.31 11.30 7.40
C GLN A 131 -2.12 12.21 7.70
N TRP A 132 -1.18 12.29 6.76
CA TRP A 132 -0.04 13.18 6.87
C TRP A 132 -0.44 14.62 6.53
N GLU A 133 -0.09 15.55 7.42
CA GLU A 133 -0.43 16.97 7.28
C GLU A 133 0.78 17.84 6.88
N GLY A 134 1.96 17.24 6.78
CA GLY A 134 3.20 17.92 6.41
C GLY A 134 3.49 17.84 4.92
N ARG A 135 4.67 18.35 4.54
CA ARG A 135 5.15 18.29 3.15
C ARG A 135 5.53 16.87 2.76
N VAL A 136 5.26 16.55 1.50
CA VAL A 136 5.69 15.32 0.84
C VAL A 136 6.66 15.68 -0.26
N GLU A 137 7.79 15.02 -0.28
CA GLU A 137 8.88 15.23 -1.22
C GLU A 137 9.42 13.88 -1.71
N VAL A 138 10.14 13.89 -2.81
CA VAL A 138 10.81 12.72 -3.38
C VAL A 138 12.25 13.05 -3.73
N LEU A 139 13.15 12.09 -3.52
CA LEU A 139 14.53 12.18 -3.96
C LEU A 139 14.61 11.69 -5.42
N SER A 140 14.35 12.60 -6.37
CA SER A 140 14.43 12.32 -7.80
C SER A 140 15.88 12.29 -8.29
N PRO A 141 16.14 11.80 -9.52
CA PRO A 141 17.48 11.86 -10.13
C PRO A 141 18.09 13.27 -10.22
N ASP A 142 17.24 14.30 -10.30
CA ASP A 142 17.64 15.70 -10.41
C ASP A 142 17.66 16.45 -9.07
N GLY A 143 17.36 15.77 -7.96
CA GLY A 143 17.33 16.32 -6.61
C GLY A 143 16.00 16.13 -5.89
N VAL A 144 15.84 16.80 -4.76
CA VAL A 144 14.60 16.72 -3.98
C VAL A 144 13.51 17.57 -4.62
N VAL A 145 12.36 16.96 -4.89
CA VAL A 145 11.18 17.59 -5.50
C VAL A 145 9.99 17.46 -4.57
N ARG A 146 9.26 18.53 -4.34
CA ARG A 146 8.00 18.52 -3.58
C ARG A 146 6.87 17.97 -4.44
N LEU A 147 5.99 17.18 -3.81
CA LEU A 147 4.81 16.58 -4.41
C LEU A 147 3.53 17.13 -3.73
N PRO A 148 3.07 18.35 -4.08
CA PRO A 148 1.90 18.95 -3.43
C PRO A 148 0.61 18.15 -3.61
N GLU A 149 0.50 17.39 -4.71
CA GLU A 149 -0.62 16.51 -5.04
C GLU A 149 -0.74 15.33 -4.06
N GLU A 150 0.38 14.94 -3.43
CA GLU A 150 0.43 13.86 -2.44
C GLU A 150 0.21 14.34 -1.00
N GLU A 151 0.19 15.64 -0.80
CA GLU A 151 -0.12 16.22 0.50
C GLU A 151 -1.61 16.07 0.78
N GLY A 152 -1.94 15.32 1.82
CA GLY A 152 -3.32 14.98 2.17
C GLY A 152 -3.83 13.64 1.63
N SER A 153 -3.13 13.01 0.64
CA SER A 153 -3.38 11.64 0.22
C SER A 153 -2.47 10.63 0.93
N THR A 154 -1.32 11.08 1.43
CA THR A 154 -0.35 10.22 2.16
C THR A 154 -0.84 9.91 3.57
N PHE A 155 -0.75 8.64 3.93
CA PHE A 155 -1.07 8.14 5.26
C PHE A 155 0.11 7.39 5.86
N LEU A 156 0.29 7.53 7.18
CA LEU A 156 1.28 6.78 7.96
C LEU A 156 0.60 5.89 8.99
N TRP A 157 1.16 4.70 9.21
CA TRP A 157 0.72 3.77 10.25
C TRP A 157 1.80 3.57 11.30
N PRO A 158 1.49 3.81 12.59
CA PRO A 158 2.46 3.67 13.68
C PRO A 158 2.79 2.20 13.93
N VAL A 159 4.06 1.84 13.82
CA VAL A 159 4.54 0.55 14.31
C VAL A 159 4.56 0.58 15.84
N PRO A 160 4.14 -0.48 16.54
CA PRO A 160 4.18 -0.54 17.98
C PRO A 160 5.55 -0.14 18.56
N ASP A 161 5.54 0.64 19.63
CA ASP A 161 6.72 1.16 20.34
C ASP A 161 7.61 2.12 19.50
N ARG A 162 7.07 2.68 18.41
CA ARG A 162 7.72 3.71 17.60
C ARG A 162 6.84 4.92 17.41
N GLU A 163 7.45 6.10 17.49
CA GLU A 163 6.77 7.37 17.21
C GLU A 163 6.71 7.61 15.68
N LEU A 164 5.61 8.20 15.24
CA LEU A 164 5.50 8.67 13.86
C LEU A 164 6.39 9.89 13.63
N PRO A 165 6.88 10.11 12.39
CA PRO A 165 7.50 11.37 11.99
C PRO A 165 6.67 12.58 12.36
N SER A 166 7.31 13.67 12.77
CA SER A 166 6.66 14.96 13.07
C SER A 166 6.36 15.73 11.78
N ALA A 167 5.21 16.39 11.69
CA ALA A 167 4.85 17.19 10.52
C ALA A 167 5.68 18.48 10.33
N GLU A 168 6.64 18.77 11.23
CA GLU A 168 7.54 19.92 11.12
C GLU A 168 8.52 19.81 9.94
N ASP A 169 8.95 18.58 9.63
CA ASP A 169 9.85 18.29 8.52
C ASP A 169 9.14 17.50 7.41
N ALA A 170 9.64 17.57 6.17
CA ALA A 170 9.08 16.83 5.05
C ALA A 170 9.34 15.32 5.15
N LEU A 171 8.43 14.52 4.59
CA LEU A 171 8.69 13.14 4.24
C LEU A 171 9.35 13.13 2.86
N ILE A 172 10.55 12.57 2.74
CA ILE A 172 11.28 12.47 1.47
C ILE A 172 11.35 10.99 1.09
N PHE A 173 10.52 10.60 0.13
CA PHE A 173 10.49 9.21 -0.37
C PHE A 173 11.58 8.96 -1.42
N ASP A 174 11.94 7.71 -1.59
CA ASP A 174 12.75 7.24 -2.70
C ASP A 174 12.00 7.40 -4.03
N TRP A 175 12.76 7.64 -5.11
CA TRP A 175 12.23 7.75 -6.46
C TRP A 175 11.77 6.40 -7.01
N ARG A 176 10.71 6.44 -7.80
CA ARG A 176 10.29 5.39 -8.72
C ARG A 176 9.59 6.02 -9.94
N ASP A 177 9.60 5.34 -11.07
CA ASP A 177 8.97 5.83 -12.29
C ASP A 177 7.44 5.77 -12.20
N GLY A 178 6.75 6.61 -12.98
CA GLY A 178 5.30 6.72 -12.97
C GLY A 178 4.78 7.55 -11.79
N ASP A 179 3.67 7.13 -11.21
CA ASP A 179 3.16 7.72 -9.98
C ASP A 179 4.10 7.39 -8.82
N VAL A 180 4.66 8.43 -8.19
CA VAL A 180 5.73 8.24 -7.22
C VAL A 180 5.23 7.65 -5.90
N LEU A 181 3.95 7.90 -5.50
CA LEU A 181 3.36 7.45 -4.23
C LEU A 181 2.10 6.62 -4.39
#